data_8304764043bb3805619c2a524a6c7cdf
#
_entry.id   8304764043bb3805619c2a524a6c7cdf
#
_cell.length_a   1.000
_cell.length_b   1.000
_cell.length_c   1.000
_cell.angle_alpha   90.00
_cell.angle_beta   90.00
_cell.angle_gamma   90.00
#
_symmetry.space_group_name_H-M   'P 1'
#
loop_
_entity.id
_entity.type
_entity.pdbx_description
1 polymer ?
#
loop_
_entity_poly.entity_id
_entity_poly.type
_entity_poly.pdbx_seq_one_letter_code
_entity_poly.pdbx_strand_id
1 'polypeptide(L)'
;EGRLIQTQFDEITGDLKKEVDALIRDYYNDDKGQVDIQIIFGKLREYEEEEIEIEEMAFILGYKKRYETLDQKVVPKGYRLLSRIKRLAAKDIETLVSNFDGLTAIVDAREDELAEIDSISKIKARSIKNEIKRLMITIELEKN
;
A
#
# COMPACT_ATOMS: atom_id res chain seq x y z
N GLU A 1 25.92 -17.12 -18.36
CA GLU A 1 25.68 -17.09 -16.89
C GLU A 1 25.48 -15.67 -16.38
N GLY A 2 26.32 -14.68 -16.77
CA GLY A 2 26.21 -13.30 -16.30
C GLY A 2 24.86 -12.62 -16.62
N ARG A 3 24.29 -12.89 -17.79
CA ARG A 3 22.96 -12.33 -18.19
C ARG A 3 21.83 -12.86 -17.33
N LEU A 4 21.84 -14.11 -16.96
CA LEU A 4 20.81 -14.72 -16.13
C LEU A 4 20.82 -14.12 -14.72
N ILE A 5 21.99 -13.93 -14.14
CA ILE A 5 22.18 -13.30 -12.84
C ILE A 5 21.69 -11.84 -12.89
N GLN A 6 22.05 -11.08 -13.92
CA GLN A 6 21.59 -9.70 -14.08
C GLN A 6 20.07 -9.61 -14.21
N THR A 7 19.46 -10.49 -15.01
CA THR A 7 18.00 -10.54 -15.17
C THR A 7 17.29 -10.82 -13.85
N GLN A 8 17.79 -11.78 -13.06
CA GLN A 8 17.23 -12.09 -11.74
C GLN A 8 17.40 -10.94 -10.77
N PHE A 9 18.53 -10.26 -10.78
CA PHE A 9 18.79 -9.08 -9.96
C PHE A 9 17.83 -7.94 -10.30
N ASP A 10 17.65 -7.66 -11.58
CA ASP A 10 16.73 -6.61 -12.07
C ASP A 10 15.28 -6.92 -11.71
N GLU A 11 14.87 -8.19 -11.79
CA GLU A 11 13.54 -8.64 -11.37
C GLU A 11 13.31 -8.41 -9.88
N ILE A 12 14.21 -8.85 -9.03
CA ILE A 12 14.12 -8.67 -7.57
C ILE A 12 14.13 -7.18 -7.20
N THR A 13 15.00 -6.40 -7.82
CA THR A 13 15.09 -4.94 -7.59
C THR A 13 13.80 -4.23 -8.03
N GLY A 14 13.23 -4.65 -9.17
CA GLY A 14 11.96 -4.11 -9.66
C GLY A 14 10.79 -4.41 -8.74
N ASP A 15 10.71 -5.62 -8.21
CA ASP A 15 9.67 -6.02 -7.26
C ASP A 15 9.79 -5.28 -5.94
N LEU A 16 11.01 -5.12 -5.43
CA LEU A 16 11.28 -4.33 -4.23
C LEU A 16 10.86 -2.86 -4.40
N LYS A 17 11.13 -2.27 -5.56
CA LYS A 17 10.70 -0.91 -5.88
C LYS A 17 9.18 -0.77 -5.87
N LYS A 18 8.45 -1.71 -6.44
CA LYS A 18 6.97 -1.73 -6.42
C LYS A 18 6.43 -1.83 -5.00
N GLU A 19 7.04 -2.65 -4.16
CA GLU A 19 6.68 -2.78 -2.74
C GLU A 19 6.88 -1.47 -1.98
N VAL A 20 8.01 -0.79 -2.19
CA VAL A 20 8.30 0.51 -1.58
C VAL A 20 7.32 1.58 -2.05
N ASP A 21 7.05 1.64 -3.36
CA ASP A 21 6.07 2.57 -3.93
C ASP A 21 4.68 2.38 -3.30
N ALA A 22 4.23 1.15 -3.18
CA ALA A 22 2.94 0.81 -2.58
C ALA A 22 2.89 1.18 -1.08
N LEU A 23 3.97 0.94 -0.34
CA LEU A 23 4.09 1.31 1.06
C LEU A 23 3.99 2.83 1.28
N ILE A 24 4.69 3.61 0.46
CA ILE A 24 4.63 5.08 0.51
C ILE A 24 3.21 5.57 0.21
N ARG A 25 2.56 5.04 -0.82
CA ARG A 25 1.17 5.37 -1.17
C ARG A 25 0.19 5.06 -0.05
N ASP A 26 0.41 4.00 0.70
CA ASP A 26 -0.45 3.61 1.82
C ASP A 26 -0.50 4.66 2.94
N TYR A 27 0.60 5.33 3.18
CA TYR A 27 0.74 6.24 4.32
C TYR A 27 0.86 7.72 3.97
N TYR A 28 1.01 8.07 2.69
CA TYR A 28 1.13 9.46 2.28
C TYR A 28 -0.19 10.22 2.47
N ASN A 29 -0.10 11.45 2.97
CA ASN A 29 -1.24 12.33 3.10
C ASN A 29 -1.52 13.07 1.79
N ASP A 30 -2.59 12.69 1.09
CA ASP A 30 -2.97 13.19 -0.24
C ASP A 30 -3.61 14.60 -0.26
N ASP A 31 -3.80 15.24 0.90
CA ASP A 31 -4.43 16.57 0.97
C ASP A 31 -3.71 17.65 0.14
N LYS A 32 -2.52 17.35 -0.36
CA LYS A 32 -1.65 18.29 -1.10
C LYS A 32 -1.42 17.93 -2.58
N GLY A 33 -2.16 16.98 -3.14
CA GLY A 33 -2.04 16.62 -4.56
C GLY A 33 -1.15 15.41 -4.85
N GLN A 34 -0.71 15.27 -6.11
CA GLN A 34 0.03 14.09 -6.57
C GLN A 34 1.33 13.87 -5.79
N VAL A 35 1.48 12.62 -5.33
CA VAL A 35 2.69 12.16 -4.64
C VAL A 35 3.82 11.95 -5.63
N ASP A 36 4.93 12.65 -5.46
CA ASP A 36 6.19 12.25 -6.10
C ASP A 36 6.92 11.25 -5.20
N ILE A 37 6.69 9.98 -5.46
CA ILE A 37 7.25 8.87 -4.69
C ILE A 37 8.78 8.89 -4.72
N GLN A 38 9.40 9.31 -5.82
CA GLN A 38 10.85 9.37 -5.95
C GLN A 38 11.46 10.40 -4.99
N ILE A 39 10.80 11.55 -4.83
CA ILE A 39 11.24 12.59 -3.88
C ILE A 39 11.13 12.08 -2.44
N ILE A 40 10.01 11.45 -2.09
CA ILE A 40 9.78 10.88 -0.75
C ILE A 40 10.80 9.78 -0.45
N PHE A 41 10.99 8.87 -1.38
CA PHE A 41 11.97 7.79 -1.24
C PHE A 41 13.40 8.33 -1.06
N GLY A 42 13.78 9.37 -1.83
CA GLY A 42 15.06 10.04 -1.70
C GLY A 42 15.27 10.65 -0.31
N LYS A 43 14.26 11.31 0.24
CA LYS A 43 14.31 11.86 1.61
C LYS A 43 14.45 10.78 2.68
N LEU A 44 13.71 9.67 2.55
CA LEU A 44 13.81 8.55 3.49
C LEU A 44 15.19 7.88 3.43
N ARG A 45 15.81 7.80 2.26
CA ARG A 45 17.16 7.24 2.10
C ARG A 45 18.26 8.06 2.78
N GLU A 46 18.06 9.35 2.97
CA GLU A 46 19.03 10.20 3.70
C GLU A 46 19.25 9.73 5.15
N TYR A 47 18.32 8.94 5.69
CA TYR A 47 18.34 8.40 7.06
C TYR A 47 18.75 6.93 7.14
N GLU A 48 19.40 6.34 6.13
CA GLU A 48 19.70 4.90 6.06
C GLU A 48 20.39 4.31 7.30
N GLU A 49 21.15 5.11 8.03
CA GLU A 49 21.90 4.67 9.22
C GLU A 49 21.41 5.34 10.52
N GLU A 50 20.40 6.20 10.45
CA GLU A 50 19.89 6.94 11.59
C GLU A 50 18.41 6.62 11.85
N GLU A 51 18.01 6.58 13.11
CA GLU A 51 16.60 6.51 13.46
C GLU A 51 15.90 7.82 13.09
N ILE A 52 14.83 7.73 12.30
CA ILE A 52 14.01 8.88 11.95
C ILE A 52 13.03 9.13 13.11
N GLU A 53 13.02 10.34 13.64
CA GLU A 53 12.01 10.78 14.59
C GLU A 53 10.61 10.72 13.96
N ILE A 54 9.59 10.35 14.74
CA ILE A 54 8.23 10.15 14.23
C ILE A 54 7.64 11.42 13.59
N GLU A 55 7.99 12.59 14.14
CA GLU A 55 7.57 13.89 13.60
C GLU A 55 8.18 14.16 12.23
N GLU A 56 9.43 13.80 12.03
CA GLU A 56 10.12 13.97 10.75
C GLU A 56 9.56 12.99 9.71
N MET A 57 9.33 11.74 10.10
CA MET A 57 8.67 10.75 9.25
C MET A 57 7.30 11.25 8.80
N ALA A 58 6.49 11.74 9.72
CA ALA A 58 5.16 12.29 9.42
C ALA A 58 5.26 13.48 8.44
N PHE A 59 6.23 14.36 8.64
CA PHE A 59 6.44 15.51 7.75
C PHE A 59 6.85 15.07 6.32
N ILE A 60 7.75 14.10 6.19
CA ILE A 60 8.16 13.55 4.89
C ILE A 60 6.95 12.93 4.17
N LEU A 61 6.06 12.28 4.91
CA LEU A 61 4.83 11.69 4.39
C LEU A 61 3.69 12.71 4.18
N GLY A 62 3.96 14.01 4.30
CA GLY A 62 3.01 15.07 3.97
C GLY A 62 2.07 15.49 5.10
N TYR A 63 2.25 14.97 6.31
CA TYR A 63 1.50 15.41 7.48
C TYR A 63 2.04 16.73 8.03
N LYS A 64 1.16 17.56 8.58
CA LYS A 64 1.61 18.82 9.21
C LYS A 64 2.33 18.56 10.52
N LYS A 65 3.41 19.31 10.78
CA LYS A 65 4.12 19.29 12.08
C LYS A 65 3.22 19.89 13.17
N ARG A 66 2.21 19.15 13.62
CA ARG A 66 1.40 19.52 14.79
C ARG A 66 1.33 18.32 15.71
N TYR A 67 1.50 18.55 17.00
CA TYR A 67 1.34 17.53 18.04
C TYR A 67 -0.01 16.81 17.97
N GLU A 68 -1.06 17.50 17.48
CA GLU A 68 -2.41 16.97 17.30
C GLU A 68 -2.49 15.86 16.23
N THR A 69 -1.56 15.82 15.27
CA THR A 69 -1.56 14.78 14.21
C THR A 69 -0.88 13.48 14.64
N LEU A 70 -0.04 13.49 15.66
CA LEU A 70 0.66 12.29 16.16
C LEU A 70 -0.28 11.34 16.90
N ASP A 71 -1.36 11.87 17.48
CA ASP A 71 -2.39 11.07 18.16
C ASP A 71 -3.44 10.48 17.19
N GLN A 72 -3.41 10.87 15.92
CA GLN A 72 -4.32 10.31 14.92
C GLN A 72 -3.87 8.90 14.51
N LYS A 73 -4.80 7.96 14.62
CA LYS A 73 -4.58 6.61 14.13
C LYS A 73 -4.49 6.62 12.61
N VAL A 74 -3.30 6.41 12.09
CA VAL A 74 -3.06 6.31 10.64
C VAL A 74 -3.33 4.87 10.21
N VAL A 75 -4.29 4.69 9.31
CA VAL A 75 -4.64 3.40 8.71
C VAL A 75 -4.08 3.38 7.29
N PRO A 76 -3.37 2.30 6.87
CA PRO A 76 -2.92 2.19 5.49
C PRO A 76 -4.10 2.18 4.52
N LYS A 77 -3.91 2.76 3.34
CA LYS A 77 -4.96 2.84 2.31
C LYS A 77 -5.29 1.48 1.69
N GLY A 78 -4.30 0.61 1.56
CA GLY A 78 -4.45 -0.74 1.04
C GLY A 78 -3.66 -1.05 -0.23
N TYR A 79 -2.91 -0.13 -0.78
CA TYR A 79 -2.14 -0.35 -2.02
C TYR A 79 -1.21 -1.55 -1.94
N ARG A 80 -0.47 -1.69 -0.84
CA ARG A 80 0.50 -2.77 -0.67
C ARG A 80 -0.16 -4.14 -0.59
N LEU A 81 -1.21 -4.30 0.20
CA LEU A 81 -1.93 -5.56 0.32
C LEU A 81 -2.62 -5.94 -0.98
N LEU A 82 -3.35 -4.99 -1.58
CA LEU A 82 -4.11 -5.23 -2.82
C LEU A 82 -3.21 -5.53 -4.01
N SER A 83 -2.01 -4.97 -4.07
CA SER A 83 -1.04 -5.26 -5.14
C SER A 83 -0.55 -6.71 -5.16
N ARG A 84 -0.70 -7.45 -4.07
CA ARG A 84 -0.38 -8.88 -3.98
C ARG A 84 -1.46 -9.78 -4.57
N ILE A 85 -2.63 -9.25 -4.89
CA ILE A 85 -3.72 -9.99 -5.51
C ILE A 85 -3.46 -10.08 -7.01
N LYS A 86 -3.15 -11.27 -7.51
CA LYS A 86 -2.64 -11.53 -8.87
C LYS A 86 -3.53 -11.03 -10.01
N ARG A 87 -4.84 -11.01 -9.85
CA ARG A 87 -5.80 -10.66 -10.90
C ARG A 87 -6.40 -9.27 -10.74
N LEU A 88 -5.89 -8.50 -9.80
CA LEU A 88 -6.36 -7.15 -9.54
C LEU A 88 -5.48 -6.15 -10.29
N ALA A 89 -6.07 -5.45 -11.26
CA ALA A 89 -5.36 -4.43 -12.02
C ALA A 89 -5.12 -3.16 -11.17
N ALA A 90 -4.10 -2.39 -11.52
CA ALA A 90 -3.79 -1.12 -10.84
C ALA A 90 -5.00 -0.17 -10.78
N LYS A 91 -5.81 -0.12 -11.85
CA LYS A 91 -7.05 0.67 -11.90
C LYS A 91 -8.09 0.20 -10.89
N ASP A 92 -8.22 -1.10 -10.68
CA ASP A 92 -9.14 -1.65 -9.69
C ASP A 92 -8.71 -1.30 -8.26
N ILE A 93 -7.41 -1.33 -8.00
CA ILE A 93 -6.83 -0.91 -6.71
C ILE A 93 -7.12 0.55 -6.44
N GLU A 94 -6.90 1.44 -7.40
CA GLU A 94 -7.23 2.87 -7.30
C GLU A 94 -8.71 3.08 -7.00
N THR A 95 -9.58 2.35 -7.68
CA THR A 95 -11.03 2.43 -7.47
C THR A 95 -11.43 1.98 -6.07
N LEU A 96 -10.88 0.87 -5.58
CA LEU A 96 -11.12 0.39 -4.23
C LEU A 96 -10.66 1.39 -3.17
N VAL A 97 -9.43 1.86 -3.29
CA VAL A 97 -8.85 2.84 -2.35
C VAL A 97 -9.65 4.15 -2.35
N SER A 98 -10.16 4.59 -3.50
CA SER A 98 -10.97 5.81 -3.61
C SER A 98 -12.36 5.68 -3.00
N ASN A 99 -12.92 4.47 -2.96
CA ASN A 99 -14.29 4.23 -2.46
C ASN A 99 -14.38 3.82 -0.99
N PHE A 100 -13.26 3.47 -0.38
CA PHE A 100 -13.21 3.02 1.02
C PHE A 100 -12.23 3.88 1.84
N ASP A 101 -12.57 4.07 3.09
CA ASP A 101 -11.74 4.82 4.04
C ASP A 101 -10.70 3.88 4.70
N GLY A 102 -9.66 3.56 3.95
CA GLY A 102 -8.55 2.74 4.40
C GLY A 102 -8.74 1.23 4.23
N LEU A 103 -7.66 0.50 4.44
CA LEU A 103 -7.59 -0.95 4.25
C LEU A 103 -8.59 -1.71 5.13
N THR A 104 -8.77 -1.29 6.38
CA THR A 104 -9.70 -1.94 7.30
C THR A 104 -11.12 -1.96 6.74
N ALA A 105 -11.57 -0.84 6.16
CA ALA A 105 -12.88 -0.75 5.54
C ALA A 105 -13.02 -1.70 4.34
N ILE A 106 -11.96 -1.87 3.55
CA ILE A 106 -11.94 -2.82 2.42
C ILE A 106 -12.00 -4.27 2.92
N VAL A 107 -11.24 -4.59 3.96
CA VAL A 107 -11.21 -5.93 4.56
C VAL A 107 -12.56 -6.30 5.17
N ASP A 108 -13.21 -5.36 5.83
CA ASP A 108 -14.50 -5.56 6.51
C ASP A 108 -15.69 -5.52 5.54
N ALA A 109 -15.54 -4.92 4.35
CA ALA A 109 -16.60 -4.84 3.34
C ALA A 109 -17.09 -6.23 2.90
N ARG A 110 -18.39 -6.36 2.68
CA ARG A 110 -18.99 -7.58 2.16
C ARG A 110 -18.83 -7.66 0.64
N GLU A 111 -18.98 -8.85 0.07
CA GLU A 111 -18.89 -9.06 -1.37
C GLU A 111 -19.87 -8.17 -2.16
N ASP A 112 -21.10 -8.00 -1.66
CA ASP A 112 -22.11 -7.17 -2.30
C ASP A 112 -21.73 -5.68 -2.27
N GLU A 113 -21.14 -5.20 -1.19
CA GLU A 113 -20.63 -3.82 -1.09
C GLU A 113 -19.50 -3.55 -2.08
N LEU A 114 -18.57 -4.49 -2.24
CA LEU A 114 -17.52 -4.39 -3.25
C LEU A 114 -18.09 -4.43 -4.67
N ALA A 115 -19.11 -5.24 -4.90
CA ALA A 115 -19.76 -5.37 -6.21
C ALA A 115 -20.64 -4.16 -6.61
N GLU A 116 -20.94 -3.26 -5.68
CA GLU A 116 -21.60 -1.99 -6.01
C GLU A 116 -20.69 -1.04 -6.78
N ILE A 117 -19.38 -1.24 -6.73
CA ILE A 117 -18.41 -0.48 -7.49
C ILE A 117 -18.48 -0.91 -8.97
N ASP A 118 -18.69 0.05 -9.89
CA ASP A 118 -18.94 -0.21 -11.31
C ASP A 118 -17.91 -1.12 -12.00
N SER A 119 -16.64 -1.03 -11.63
CA SER A 119 -15.56 -1.83 -12.21
C SER A 119 -15.38 -3.20 -11.54
N ILE A 120 -16.09 -3.48 -10.46
CA ILE A 120 -15.95 -4.71 -9.66
C ILE A 120 -17.19 -5.59 -9.85
N SER A 121 -17.06 -6.65 -10.64
CA SER A 121 -18.12 -7.66 -10.77
C SER A 121 -18.28 -8.51 -9.50
N LYS A 122 -19.40 -9.21 -9.36
CA LYS A 122 -19.61 -10.15 -8.24
C LYS A 122 -18.54 -11.24 -8.16
N ILE A 123 -18.10 -11.75 -9.31
CA ILE A 123 -17.03 -12.75 -9.39
C ILE A 123 -15.71 -12.15 -8.91
N LYS A 124 -15.41 -10.92 -9.34
CA LYS A 124 -14.21 -10.18 -8.94
C LYS A 124 -14.24 -9.84 -7.44
N ALA A 125 -15.38 -9.39 -6.91
CA ALA A 125 -15.57 -9.12 -5.48
C ALA A 125 -15.32 -10.38 -4.62
N ARG A 126 -15.84 -11.53 -5.03
CA ARG A 126 -15.59 -12.81 -4.37
C ARG A 126 -14.10 -13.19 -4.40
N SER A 127 -13.46 -13.04 -5.55
CA SER A 127 -12.03 -13.31 -5.71
C SER A 127 -11.18 -12.41 -4.79
N ILE A 128 -11.49 -11.12 -4.73
CA ILE A 128 -10.83 -10.17 -3.84
C ILE A 128 -10.98 -10.59 -2.37
N LYS A 129 -12.18 -10.92 -1.92
CA LYS A 129 -12.44 -11.35 -0.54
C LYS A 129 -11.70 -12.63 -0.19
N ASN A 130 -11.68 -13.60 -1.08
CA ASN A 130 -10.97 -14.86 -0.88
C ASN A 130 -9.45 -14.64 -0.78
N GLU A 131 -8.88 -13.81 -1.64
CA GLU A 131 -7.45 -13.49 -1.62
C GLU A 131 -7.05 -12.69 -0.37
N ILE A 132 -7.86 -11.71 0.04
CA ILE A 132 -7.64 -10.97 1.29
C ILE A 132 -7.63 -11.93 2.48
N LYS A 133 -8.60 -12.82 2.56
CA LYS A 133 -8.68 -13.83 3.63
C LYS A 133 -7.45 -14.73 3.65
N ARG A 134 -7.00 -15.19 2.48
CA ARG A 134 -5.79 -16.02 2.36
C ARG A 134 -4.54 -15.27 2.82
N LEU A 135 -4.38 -14.01 2.40
CA LEU A 135 -3.23 -13.18 2.79
C LEU A 135 -3.22 -12.88 4.29
N MET A 136 -4.36 -12.61 4.90
CA MET A 136 -4.48 -12.37 6.33
C MET A 136 -4.11 -13.60 7.15
N ILE A 137 -4.51 -14.79 6.74
CA ILE A 137 -4.12 -16.06 7.37
C ILE A 137 -2.61 -16.27 7.26
N THR A 138 -2.01 -16.01 6.11
CA THR A 138 -0.56 -16.12 5.90
C THR A 138 0.21 -15.18 6.84
N ILE A 139 -0.23 -13.92 6.97
CA ILE A 139 0.39 -12.95 7.87
C ILE A 139 0.30 -13.39 9.33
N GLU A 140 -0.84 -13.94 9.77
CA GLU A 140 -1.01 -14.47 11.12
C GLU A 140 -0.09 -15.66 11.41
N LEU A 141 0.10 -16.55 10.43
CA LEU A 141 1.01 -17.70 10.57
C LEU A 141 2.48 -17.27 10.64
N GLU A 142 2.87 -16.23 9.91
CA GLU A 142 4.24 -15.69 9.97
C GLU A 142 4.57 -15.01 11.31
N LYS A 143 3.57 -14.53 12.04
CA LYS A 143 3.75 -13.93 13.37
C LYS A 143 3.96 -14.96 14.50
N ASN A 144 3.60 -16.18 14.27
CA ASN A 144 3.73 -17.30 15.22
C ASN A 144 4.92 -18.18 14.85
#